data_ca11d7316edbfcd613a27072a7dd5ed4
#
_entry.id   ca11d7316edbfcd613a27072a7dd5ed4
#
_cell.length_a   1.000
_cell.length_b   1.000
_cell.length_c   1.000
_cell.angle_alpha   90.00
_cell.angle_beta   90.00
_cell.angle_gamma   90.00
#
_symmetry.space_group_name_H-M   'P 1'
#
loop_
_entity.id
_entity.type
_entity.pdbx_description
1 polymer ?
#
loop_
_entity_poly.entity_id
_entity_poly.type
_entity_poly.pdbx_seq_one_letter_code
_entity_poly.pdbx_strand_id
1 'polypeptide(L)'
;GAARYISGKDRRLGYTIFFENTATATLPAQEVVILDTLDKNVYDLSTFSANSFGFGGRSFNIPLGTAEYVEDVDYNNNLAVRFYIKLDKETGIVKATFKTIDKATGAVTEDPLAGFLPPNINAPEGDGQVSFSVKMKEGLPDGAVIANMASIIFDGNEPILTDVWSNTIDRNLPSSRVTEARKLTDSTMVVKINGNDAASGVKRYRIYASENGAPFIYVGFVKDSAVVKGITGNTYDFYAVAIDAVG
;
A
#
# COMPACT_ATOMS: atom_id res chain seq x y z
N GLY A 1 0.64 -13.27 -9.15
CA GLY A 1 1.37 -12.05 -8.85
C GLY A 1 2.54 -12.35 -7.91
N ALA A 2 3.58 -11.53 -7.94
CA ALA A 2 4.70 -11.71 -7.00
C ALA A 2 4.18 -11.57 -5.56
N ALA A 3 4.63 -12.43 -4.66
CA ALA A 3 4.29 -12.35 -3.24
C ALA A 3 4.70 -10.96 -2.70
N ARG A 4 3.77 -10.31 -2.03
CA ARG A 4 3.99 -8.99 -1.44
C ARG A 4 4.19 -9.15 0.04
N TYR A 5 5.43 -9.01 0.48
CA TYR A 5 5.77 -9.08 1.88
C TYR A 5 5.75 -7.69 2.51
N ILE A 6 5.37 -7.62 3.78
CA ILE A 6 5.37 -6.42 4.60
C ILE A 6 6.02 -6.72 5.95
N SER A 7 6.76 -5.76 6.48
CA SER A 7 7.32 -5.85 7.82
C SER A 7 6.22 -5.80 8.88
N GLY A 8 6.32 -6.65 9.88
CA GLY A 8 5.44 -6.56 11.04
C GLY A 8 5.67 -5.32 11.92
N LYS A 9 6.64 -4.47 11.59
CA LYS A 9 6.98 -3.23 12.33
C LYS A 9 6.15 -2.04 11.89
N ASP A 10 6.00 -1.84 10.57
CA ASP A 10 5.11 -0.81 10.02
C ASP A 10 3.72 -1.42 9.86
N ARG A 11 2.82 -1.03 10.74
CA ARG A 11 1.49 -1.64 10.85
C ARG A 11 0.38 -0.90 10.12
N ARG A 12 0.64 0.32 9.63
CA ARG A 12 -0.39 1.10 8.93
C ARG A 12 -0.44 0.74 7.46
N LEU A 13 -1.57 0.20 7.04
CA LEU A 13 -1.87 -0.09 5.64
C LEU A 13 -2.78 1.00 5.08
N GLY A 14 -2.47 1.44 3.85
CA GLY A 14 -3.30 2.34 3.07
C GLY A 14 -3.96 1.60 1.93
N TYR A 15 -5.24 1.88 1.71
CA TYR A 15 -6.04 1.34 0.62
C TYR A 15 -6.57 2.49 -0.22
N THR A 16 -6.50 2.32 -1.53
CA THR A 16 -7.17 3.20 -2.49
C THR A 16 -7.99 2.33 -3.42
N ILE A 17 -9.28 2.60 -3.47
CA ILE A 17 -10.23 1.91 -4.34
C ILE A 17 -10.55 2.87 -5.46
N PHE A 18 -10.22 2.45 -6.68
CA PHE A 18 -10.54 3.17 -7.91
C PHE A 18 -11.79 2.59 -8.55
N PHE A 19 -12.59 3.45 -9.16
CA PHE A 19 -13.77 3.06 -9.92
C PHE A 19 -13.90 3.93 -11.16
N GLU A 20 -14.55 3.40 -12.18
CA GLU A 20 -14.72 4.06 -13.46
C GLU A 20 -16.12 3.79 -14.01
N ASN A 21 -16.79 4.82 -14.46
CA ASN A 21 -17.93 4.69 -15.36
C ASN A 21 -17.38 4.54 -16.78
N THR A 22 -17.29 3.30 -17.26
CA THR A 22 -16.55 2.98 -18.49
C THR A 22 -17.03 3.77 -19.70
N ALA A 23 -16.16 3.95 -20.71
CA ALA A 23 -16.49 4.68 -21.95
C ALA A 23 -17.67 4.08 -22.74
N THR A 24 -18.03 2.82 -22.46
CA THR A 24 -19.17 2.13 -23.08
C THR A 24 -20.48 2.30 -22.32
N ALA A 25 -20.45 2.94 -21.15
CA ALA A 25 -21.67 3.26 -20.40
C ALA A 25 -22.55 4.23 -21.22
N THR A 26 -23.87 4.10 -21.04
CA THR A 26 -24.84 4.90 -21.79
C THR A 26 -25.32 6.14 -21.05
N LEU A 27 -25.16 6.16 -19.73
CA LEU A 27 -25.62 7.25 -18.86
C LEU A 27 -24.54 7.60 -17.83
N PRO A 28 -24.54 8.86 -17.33
CA PRO A 28 -23.72 9.24 -16.20
C PRO A 28 -24.22 8.54 -14.91
N ALA A 29 -23.32 8.04 -14.08
CA ALA A 29 -23.70 7.48 -12.79
C ALA A 29 -24.11 8.58 -11.81
N GLN A 30 -25.23 8.35 -11.13
CA GLN A 30 -25.78 9.27 -10.12
C GLN A 30 -25.32 8.92 -8.71
N GLU A 31 -25.16 7.62 -8.45
CA GLU A 31 -24.71 7.08 -7.18
C GLU A 31 -23.61 6.04 -7.39
N VAL A 32 -22.58 6.11 -6.56
CA VAL A 32 -21.57 5.04 -6.43
C VAL A 32 -21.48 4.68 -4.96
N VAL A 33 -21.70 3.40 -4.64
CA VAL A 33 -21.55 2.84 -3.29
C VAL A 33 -20.36 1.89 -3.29
N ILE A 34 -19.45 2.11 -2.35
CA ILE A 34 -18.26 1.27 -2.15
C ILE A 34 -18.39 0.62 -0.77
N LEU A 35 -18.23 -0.70 -0.73
CA LEU A 35 -18.22 -1.49 0.50
C LEU A 35 -16.91 -2.26 0.57
N ASP A 36 -16.22 -2.13 1.69
CA ASP A 36 -14.98 -2.85 1.98
C ASP A 36 -15.07 -3.42 3.40
N THR A 37 -14.81 -4.72 3.56
CA THR A 37 -14.94 -5.39 4.85
C THR A 37 -13.57 -5.70 5.43
N LEU A 38 -13.19 -4.93 6.43
CA LEU A 38 -11.93 -5.10 7.17
C LEU A 38 -12.06 -6.24 8.19
N ASP A 39 -11.20 -7.25 8.08
CA ASP A 39 -11.16 -8.36 9.04
C ASP A 39 -10.78 -7.85 10.45
N LYS A 40 -11.72 -7.94 11.38
CA LYS A 40 -11.52 -7.53 12.77
C LYS A 40 -10.46 -8.33 13.53
N ASN A 41 -10.06 -9.48 13.02
CA ASN A 41 -8.97 -10.26 13.61
C ASN A 41 -7.60 -9.74 13.16
N VAL A 42 -7.55 -9.08 12.02
CA VAL A 42 -6.34 -8.53 11.39
C VAL A 42 -6.14 -7.06 11.72
N TYR A 43 -7.21 -6.25 11.65
CA TYR A 43 -7.12 -4.80 11.78
C TYR A 43 -7.54 -4.28 13.15
N ASP A 44 -6.83 -3.27 13.64
CA ASP A 44 -7.25 -2.43 14.75
C ASP A 44 -8.14 -1.31 14.21
N LEU A 45 -9.45 -1.59 14.20
CA LEU A 45 -10.47 -0.69 13.65
C LEU A 45 -10.55 0.68 14.36
N SER A 46 -10.01 0.79 15.58
CA SER A 46 -9.93 2.08 16.28
C SER A 46 -8.97 3.08 15.61
N THR A 47 -8.07 2.58 14.78
CA THR A 47 -7.04 3.35 14.08
C THR A 47 -7.41 3.73 12.65
N PHE A 48 -8.63 3.38 12.22
CA PHE A 48 -9.13 3.76 10.89
C PHE A 48 -9.09 5.26 10.69
N SER A 49 -8.71 5.67 9.50
CA SER A 49 -8.75 7.05 9.04
C SER A 49 -9.16 7.07 7.57
N ALA A 50 -10.25 7.72 7.24
CA ALA A 50 -10.52 8.17 5.88
C ALA A 50 -9.45 9.19 5.50
N ASN A 51 -8.92 9.14 4.26
CA ASN A 51 -7.80 9.97 3.86
C ASN A 51 -8.15 10.95 2.73
N SER A 52 -8.77 10.46 1.67
CA SER A 52 -9.17 11.29 0.53
C SER A 52 -10.26 10.62 -0.29
N PHE A 53 -10.92 11.41 -1.11
CA PHE A 53 -11.82 10.97 -2.15
C PHE A 53 -11.64 11.83 -3.41
N GLY A 54 -12.15 11.37 -4.54
CA GLY A 54 -12.06 12.14 -5.78
C GLY A 54 -12.95 11.59 -6.88
N PHE A 55 -13.26 12.44 -7.85
CA PHE A 55 -14.00 12.11 -9.07
C PHE A 55 -13.73 13.14 -10.17
N GLY A 56 -13.85 12.75 -11.43
CA GLY A 56 -13.70 13.65 -12.57
C GLY A 56 -12.35 14.39 -12.59
N GLY A 57 -11.25 13.73 -12.21
CA GLY A 57 -9.92 14.34 -12.13
C GLY A 57 -9.70 15.27 -10.93
N ARG A 58 -10.68 15.45 -10.05
CA ARG A 58 -10.59 16.25 -8.82
C ARG A 58 -10.26 15.36 -7.62
N SER A 59 -9.53 15.87 -6.64
CA SER A 59 -9.19 15.16 -5.40
C SER A 59 -9.37 16.04 -4.18
N PHE A 60 -9.91 15.47 -3.10
CA PHE A 60 -10.24 16.14 -1.84
C PHE A 60 -9.64 15.37 -0.68
N ASN A 61 -8.96 16.09 0.21
CA ASN A 61 -8.35 15.51 1.41
C ASN A 61 -9.32 15.54 2.58
N ILE A 62 -9.33 14.45 3.34
CA ILE A 62 -10.10 14.34 4.59
C ILE A 62 -9.13 14.54 5.76
N PRO A 63 -9.51 15.26 6.83
CA PRO A 63 -8.65 15.43 8.00
C PRO A 63 -8.22 14.09 8.59
N LEU A 64 -6.96 13.96 8.97
CA LEU A 64 -6.40 12.72 9.53
C LEU A 64 -7.13 12.31 10.81
N GLY A 65 -7.32 11.00 10.98
CA GLY A 65 -8.01 10.42 12.13
C GLY A 65 -9.53 10.45 12.04
N THR A 66 -10.09 10.86 10.90
CA THR A 66 -11.53 10.92 10.68
C THR A 66 -12.09 9.52 10.38
N ALA A 67 -13.02 9.05 11.21
CA ALA A 67 -13.66 7.74 11.03
C ALA A 67 -15.01 7.82 10.29
N GLU A 68 -15.63 9.00 10.30
CA GLU A 68 -16.87 9.32 9.58
C GLU A 68 -16.76 10.73 9.01
N TYR A 69 -17.08 10.88 7.73
CA TYR A 69 -16.95 12.16 7.04
C TYR A 69 -18.07 12.36 6.01
N VAL A 70 -18.53 13.58 5.89
CA VAL A 70 -19.48 14.00 4.86
C VAL A 70 -19.06 15.35 4.30
N GLU A 71 -19.16 15.51 2.96
CA GLU A 71 -18.90 16.77 2.27
C GLU A 71 -19.76 16.85 1.01
N ASP A 72 -20.35 18.04 0.79
CA ASP A 72 -21.03 18.36 -0.47
C ASP A 72 -20.08 19.19 -1.33
N VAL A 73 -19.66 18.62 -2.45
CA VAL A 73 -18.73 19.24 -3.40
C VAL A 73 -19.51 19.80 -4.57
N ASP A 74 -19.31 21.07 -4.88
CA ASP A 74 -19.91 21.71 -6.05
C ASP A 74 -19.54 20.98 -7.35
N TYR A 75 -20.56 20.56 -8.10
CA TYR A 75 -20.38 19.89 -9.40
C TYR A 75 -20.63 20.87 -10.56
N ASN A 76 -21.80 21.51 -10.55
CA ASN A 76 -22.15 22.56 -11.49
C ASN A 76 -23.11 23.56 -10.81
N ASN A 77 -23.77 24.46 -11.59
CA ASN A 77 -24.63 25.48 -11.02
C ASN A 77 -25.79 24.95 -10.16
N ASN A 78 -26.36 23.80 -10.52
CA ASN A 78 -27.56 23.25 -9.89
C ASN A 78 -27.26 22.00 -9.03
N LEU A 79 -26.13 21.33 -9.27
CA LEU A 79 -25.84 20.03 -8.70
C LEU A 79 -24.58 20.08 -7.83
N ALA A 80 -24.55 19.28 -6.79
CA ALA A 80 -23.37 18.95 -5.98
C ALA A 80 -23.22 17.42 -5.88
N VAL A 81 -22.05 16.99 -5.50
CA VAL A 81 -21.77 15.58 -5.17
C VAL A 81 -21.63 15.47 -3.68
N ARG A 82 -22.55 14.76 -3.03
CA ARG A 82 -22.43 14.41 -1.63
C ARG A 82 -21.56 13.18 -1.49
N PHE A 83 -20.38 13.37 -0.93
CA PHE A 83 -19.54 12.27 -0.48
C PHE A 83 -19.82 11.96 1.00
N TYR A 84 -19.90 10.68 1.33
CA TYR A 84 -20.00 10.19 2.70
C TYR A 84 -19.14 8.94 2.85
N ILE A 85 -18.40 8.84 3.96
CA ILE A 85 -17.66 7.64 4.33
C ILE A 85 -17.80 7.37 5.83
N LYS A 86 -17.97 6.09 6.20
CA LYS A 86 -18.02 5.63 7.58
C LYS A 86 -17.49 4.22 7.72
N LEU A 87 -16.75 3.98 8.80
CA LEU A 87 -16.46 2.62 9.29
C LEU A 87 -17.48 2.22 10.36
N ASP A 88 -18.18 1.13 10.12
CA ASP A 88 -18.90 0.41 11.17
C ASP A 88 -17.92 -0.53 11.90
N LYS A 89 -17.61 -0.20 13.16
CA LYS A 89 -16.64 -0.97 13.96
C LYS A 89 -17.20 -2.34 14.43
N GLU A 90 -18.49 -2.51 14.43
CA GLU A 90 -19.11 -3.78 14.85
C GLU A 90 -19.00 -4.82 13.75
N THR A 91 -19.25 -4.43 12.51
CA THR A 91 -19.18 -5.31 11.35
C THR A 91 -17.83 -5.31 10.67
N GLY A 92 -17.03 -4.24 10.81
CA GLY A 92 -15.78 -3.99 10.06
C GLY A 92 -16.02 -3.41 8.68
N ILE A 93 -17.27 -3.03 8.34
CA ILE A 93 -17.60 -2.53 7.01
C ILE A 93 -17.26 -1.05 6.91
N VAL A 94 -16.40 -0.71 5.95
CA VAL A 94 -16.21 0.65 5.45
C VAL A 94 -17.21 0.86 4.32
N LYS A 95 -18.13 1.82 4.50
CA LYS A 95 -19.06 2.23 3.45
C LYS A 95 -18.71 3.64 3.00
N ALA A 96 -18.43 3.80 1.71
CA ALA A 96 -18.30 5.12 1.09
C ALA A 96 -19.39 5.28 0.01
N THR A 97 -19.95 6.49 -0.11
CA THR A 97 -20.98 6.80 -1.11
C THR A 97 -20.70 8.14 -1.77
N PHE A 98 -20.93 8.19 -3.05
CA PHE A 98 -21.00 9.42 -3.84
C PHE A 98 -22.42 9.51 -4.39
N LYS A 99 -23.08 10.67 -4.20
CA LYS A 99 -24.44 10.88 -4.68
C LYS A 99 -24.58 12.25 -5.31
N THR A 100 -25.16 12.31 -6.50
CA THR A 100 -25.57 13.59 -7.09
C THR A 100 -26.79 14.13 -6.36
N ILE A 101 -26.69 15.34 -5.85
CA ILE A 101 -27.76 16.04 -5.16
C ILE A 101 -28.10 17.35 -5.86
N ASP A 102 -29.37 17.70 -5.85
CA ASP A 102 -29.86 19.04 -6.25
C ASP A 102 -29.55 20.04 -5.13
N LYS A 103 -28.88 21.14 -5.45
CA LYS A 103 -28.49 22.16 -4.47
C LYS A 103 -29.66 22.93 -3.86
N ALA A 104 -30.76 23.07 -4.58
CA ALA A 104 -31.92 23.80 -4.09
C ALA A 104 -32.70 23.00 -3.06
N THR A 105 -32.78 21.69 -3.23
CA THR A 105 -33.56 20.79 -2.36
C THR A 105 -32.69 20.01 -1.37
N GLY A 106 -31.40 19.82 -1.67
CA GLY A 106 -30.49 18.95 -0.92
C GLY A 106 -30.82 17.44 -1.07
N ALA A 107 -31.79 17.10 -1.93
CA ALA A 107 -32.20 15.73 -2.21
C ALA A 107 -31.41 15.14 -3.39
N VAL A 108 -31.40 13.81 -3.49
CA VAL A 108 -30.88 13.11 -4.67
C VAL A 108 -31.70 13.56 -5.89
N THR A 109 -31.01 13.84 -7.00
CA THR A 109 -31.69 14.22 -8.25
C THR A 109 -32.54 13.08 -8.81
N GLU A 110 -33.70 13.40 -9.35
CA GLU A 110 -34.57 12.45 -10.04
C GLU A 110 -34.29 12.39 -11.56
N ASP A 111 -33.49 13.33 -12.08
CA ASP A 111 -33.12 13.34 -13.50
C ASP A 111 -32.04 12.30 -13.81
N PRO A 112 -32.34 11.24 -14.57
CA PRO A 112 -31.37 10.17 -14.88
C PRO A 112 -30.16 10.65 -15.68
N LEU A 113 -30.19 11.83 -16.27
CA LEU A 113 -29.07 12.43 -17.00
C LEU A 113 -28.19 13.32 -16.12
N ALA A 114 -28.59 13.55 -14.87
CA ALA A 114 -27.91 14.45 -13.93
C ALA A 114 -26.90 13.69 -13.03
N GLY A 115 -26.15 12.73 -13.57
CA GLY A 115 -25.11 12.01 -12.85
C GLY A 115 -23.81 12.79 -12.75
N PHE A 116 -23.06 12.57 -11.67
CA PHE A 116 -21.77 13.22 -11.42
C PHE A 116 -20.58 12.56 -12.15
N LEU A 117 -20.75 11.31 -12.58
CA LEU A 117 -19.70 10.52 -13.19
C LEU A 117 -20.09 10.12 -14.60
N PRO A 118 -19.78 10.92 -15.63
CA PRO A 118 -20.12 10.62 -17.02
C PRO A 118 -19.37 9.37 -17.52
N PRO A 119 -19.79 8.76 -18.65
CA PRO A 119 -18.98 7.76 -19.32
C PRO A 119 -17.58 8.30 -19.62
N ASN A 120 -16.54 7.54 -19.28
CA ASN A 120 -15.13 7.96 -19.34
C ASN A 120 -14.57 8.00 -20.76
N ILE A 121 -15.24 8.74 -21.64
CA ILE A 121 -14.83 8.91 -23.06
C ILE A 121 -13.55 9.78 -23.10
N ASN A 122 -13.50 10.80 -22.25
CA ASN A 122 -12.35 11.69 -22.09
C ASN A 122 -11.80 11.55 -20.66
N ALA A 123 -10.96 10.52 -20.44
CA ALA A 123 -10.37 10.31 -19.12
C ALA A 123 -9.66 11.60 -18.61
N PRO A 124 -9.82 11.94 -17.34
CA PRO A 124 -10.39 11.18 -16.22
C PRO A 124 -11.83 11.57 -15.83
N GLU A 125 -12.67 12.03 -16.76
CA GLU A 125 -14.02 12.55 -16.44
C GLU A 125 -14.91 11.51 -15.74
N GLY A 126 -14.77 10.22 -16.13
CA GLY A 126 -15.50 9.10 -15.57
C GLY A 126 -14.77 8.33 -14.46
N ASP A 127 -13.63 8.84 -13.97
CA ASP A 127 -12.85 8.20 -12.92
C ASP A 127 -13.25 8.69 -11.54
N GLY A 128 -13.18 7.79 -10.56
CA GLY A 128 -13.33 8.12 -9.16
C GLY A 128 -12.45 7.29 -8.24
N GLN A 129 -12.27 7.77 -7.01
CA GLN A 129 -11.48 7.07 -6.01
C GLN A 129 -11.91 7.41 -4.58
N VAL A 130 -11.64 6.47 -3.68
CA VAL A 130 -11.67 6.71 -2.24
C VAL A 130 -10.47 6.05 -1.59
N SER A 131 -9.86 6.71 -0.61
CA SER A 131 -8.74 6.16 0.12
C SER A 131 -8.95 6.25 1.64
N PHE A 132 -8.45 5.23 2.33
CA PHE A 132 -8.43 5.17 3.79
C PHE A 132 -7.18 4.41 4.26
N SER A 133 -6.92 4.47 5.55
CA SER A 133 -5.83 3.72 6.17
C SER A 133 -6.26 3.16 7.52
N VAL A 134 -5.65 2.03 7.89
CA VAL A 134 -5.92 1.34 9.15
C VAL A 134 -4.65 0.61 9.61
N LYS A 135 -4.43 0.46 10.90
CA LYS A 135 -3.32 -0.34 11.42
C LYS A 135 -3.69 -1.80 11.55
N MET A 136 -2.73 -2.67 11.27
CA MET A 136 -2.81 -4.06 11.69
C MET A 136 -2.76 -4.17 13.21
N LYS A 137 -3.36 -5.20 13.76
CA LYS A 137 -3.21 -5.58 15.18
C LYS A 137 -1.77 -5.97 15.48
N GLU A 138 -1.39 -5.81 16.73
CA GLU A 138 -0.14 -6.35 17.24
C GLU A 138 -0.21 -7.88 17.34
N GLY A 139 0.96 -8.52 17.24
CA GLY A 139 1.04 -9.96 17.47
C GLY A 139 0.55 -10.87 16.34
N LEU A 140 0.19 -10.33 15.18
CA LEU A 140 -0.09 -11.19 14.02
C LEU A 140 1.12 -12.09 13.74
N PRO A 141 0.93 -13.39 13.49
CA PRO A 141 2.04 -14.32 13.29
C PRO A 141 2.82 -14.03 12.01
N ASP A 142 4.07 -14.49 11.99
CA ASP A 142 4.85 -14.57 10.76
C ASP A 142 4.13 -15.43 9.73
N GLY A 143 4.20 -15.06 8.44
CA GLY A 143 3.48 -15.73 7.37
C GLY A 143 1.97 -15.45 7.33
N ALA A 144 1.41 -14.64 8.24
CA ALA A 144 0.00 -14.27 8.17
C ALA A 144 -0.29 -13.52 6.87
N VAL A 145 -1.34 -13.95 6.18
CA VAL A 145 -1.82 -13.32 4.94
C VAL A 145 -2.92 -12.32 5.28
N ILE A 146 -2.72 -11.09 4.85
CA ILE A 146 -3.67 -10.00 4.96
C ILE A 146 -4.25 -9.80 3.58
N ALA A 147 -5.54 -10.07 3.41
CA ALA A 147 -6.24 -9.91 2.14
C ALA A 147 -7.33 -8.83 2.28
N ASN A 148 -7.52 -8.04 1.23
CA ASN A 148 -8.58 -7.06 1.15
C ASN A 148 -9.18 -7.01 -0.25
N MET A 149 -10.49 -6.75 -0.33
CA MET A 149 -11.27 -6.66 -1.55
C MET A 149 -12.47 -5.77 -1.28
N ALA A 150 -12.79 -4.91 -2.25
CA ALA A 150 -13.96 -4.04 -2.17
C ALA A 150 -15.03 -4.45 -3.19
N SER A 151 -16.25 -4.03 -2.93
CA SER A 151 -17.41 -4.12 -3.80
C SER A 151 -17.83 -2.71 -4.21
N ILE A 152 -18.08 -2.49 -5.50
CA ILE A 152 -18.48 -1.20 -6.08
C ILE A 152 -19.82 -1.37 -6.77
N ILE A 153 -20.77 -0.51 -6.44
CA ILE A 153 -22.15 -0.57 -6.92
C ILE A 153 -22.47 0.78 -7.57
N PHE A 154 -22.84 0.77 -8.85
CA PHE A 154 -23.28 1.95 -9.59
C PHE A 154 -24.81 1.93 -9.73
N ASP A 155 -25.50 2.98 -9.29
CA ASP A 155 -26.95 3.20 -9.46
C ASP A 155 -27.82 2.00 -9.07
N GLY A 156 -27.40 1.24 -8.04
CA GLY A 156 -28.14 0.05 -7.60
C GLY A 156 -28.02 -1.18 -8.49
N ASN A 157 -27.08 -1.18 -9.45
CA ASN A 157 -26.76 -2.36 -10.26
C ASN A 157 -26.08 -3.46 -9.43
N GLU A 158 -25.82 -4.61 -10.06
CA GLU A 158 -25.07 -5.69 -9.44
C GLU A 158 -23.67 -5.23 -9.03
N PRO A 159 -23.16 -5.69 -7.86
CA PRO A 159 -21.86 -5.32 -7.37
C PRO A 159 -20.73 -5.78 -8.27
N ILE A 160 -19.77 -4.90 -8.51
CA ILE A 160 -18.49 -5.22 -9.16
C ILE A 160 -17.45 -5.40 -8.09
N LEU A 161 -16.80 -6.57 -8.04
CA LEU A 161 -15.74 -6.84 -7.07
C LEU A 161 -14.39 -6.41 -7.63
N THR A 162 -13.57 -5.80 -6.78
CA THR A 162 -12.15 -5.55 -7.13
C THR A 162 -11.36 -6.85 -7.06
N ASP A 163 -10.16 -6.84 -7.65
CA ASP A 163 -9.20 -7.90 -7.39
C ASP A 163 -8.86 -7.96 -5.89
N VAL A 164 -8.56 -9.18 -5.43
CA VAL A 164 -8.05 -9.37 -4.07
C VAL A 164 -6.62 -8.86 -3.98
N TRP A 165 -6.40 -7.88 -3.12
CA TRP A 165 -5.06 -7.43 -2.75
C TRP A 165 -4.59 -8.18 -1.52
N SER A 166 -3.43 -8.83 -1.57
CA SER A 166 -2.88 -9.59 -0.45
C SER A 166 -1.46 -9.18 -0.13
N ASN A 167 -1.15 -9.17 1.17
CA ASN A 167 0.18 -9.00 1.72
C ASN A 167 0.47 -10.15 2.70
N THR A 168 1.72 -10.57 2.80
CA THR A 168 2.18 -11.57 3.76
C THR A 168 3.13 -10.92 4.76
N ILE A 169 2.90 -11.13 6.04
CA ILE A 169 3.79 -10.62 7.09
C ILE A 169 5.08 -11.43 7.08
N ASP A 170 6.20 -10.73 7.01
CA ASP A 170 7.52 -11.28 7.19
C ASP A 170 8.18 -10.69 8.43
N ARG A 171 8.44 -11.54 9.42
CA ARG A 171 9.14 -11.21 10.67
C ARG A 171 10.45 -11.97 10.82
N ASN A 172 10.75 -12.84 9.87
CA ASN A 172 11.97 -13.60 9.89
C ASN A 172 13.16 -12.67 9.67
N LEU A 173 14.21 -12.91 10.44
CA LEU A 173 15.47 -12.21 10.22
C LEU A 173 16.29 -13.01 9.20
N PRO A 174 16.81 -12.34 8.16
CA PRO A 174 17.67 -13.01 7.20
C PRO A 174 19.00 -13.40 7.85
N SER A 175 19.55 -14.51 7.40
CA SER A 175 20.90 -14.96 7.78
C SER A 175 21.92 -14.63 6.70
N SER A 176 23.19 -14.50 7.10
CA SER A 176 24.29 -14.29 6.16
C SER A 176 25.60 -14.86 6.67
N ARG A 177 26.45 -15.23 5.73
CA ARG A 177 27.84 -15.62 6.00
C ARG A 177 28.76 -15.19 4.87
N VAL A 178 30.00 -14.87 5.18
CA VAL A 178 31.07 -14.77 4.21
C VAL A 178 31.48 -16.19 3.81
N THR A 179 31.39 -16.51 2.53
CA THR A 179 31.71 -17.85 2.00
C THR A 179 33.11 -17.93 1.43
N GLU A 180 33.63 -16.79 0.99
CA GLU A 180 34.99 -16.70 0.46
C GLU A 180 35.55 -15.31 0.74
N ALA A 181 36.78 -15.23 1.20
CA ALA A 181 37.57 -14.01 1.23
C ALA A 181 38.97 -14.38 0.74
N ARG A 182 39.38 -13.88 -0.43
CA ARG A 182 40.65 -14.20 -1.02
C ARG A 182 41.30 -13.00 -1.68
N LYS A 183 42.62 -12.97 -1.69
CA LYS A 183 43.41 -11.98 -2.41
C LYS A 183 43.13 -12.09 -3.91
N LEU A 184 42.86 -10.98 -4.56
CA LEU A 184 42.69 -10.88 -6.01
C LEU A 184 43.93 -10.26 -6.65
N THR A 185 44.46 -9.20 -6.04
CA THR A 185 45.75 -8.55 -6.39
C THR A 185 46.48 -8.22 -5.10
N ASP A 186 47.67 -7.60 -5.20
CA ASP A 186 48.44 -7.19 -4.01
C ASP A 186 47.68 -6.16 -3.13
N SER A 187 46.76 -5.41 -3.69
CA SER A 187 46.00 -4.37 -2.99
C SER A 187 44.47 -4.56 -3.03
N THR A 188 43.97 -5.71 -3.48
CA THR A 188 42.53 -5.97 -3.56
C THR A 188 42.19 -7.39 -3.15
N MET A 189 41.03 -7.55 -2.54
CA MET A 189 40.45 -8.83 -2.12
C MET A 189 39.05 -8.97 -2.69
N VAL A 190 38.65 -10.18 -3.05
CA VAL A 190 37.26 -10.51 -3.33
C VAL A 190 36.65 -11.17 -2.11
N VAL A 191 35.47 -10.69 -1.72
CA VAL A 191 34.67 -11.23 -0.62
C VAL A 191 33.35 -11.68 -1.18
N LYS A 192 33.02 -12.98 -1.06
CA LYS A 192 31.73 -13.53 -1.45
C LYS A 192 30.88 -13.80 -0.23
N ILE A 193 29.59 -13.53 -0.35
CA ILE A 193 28.62 -13.65 0.72
C ILE A 193 27.46 -14.48 0.24
N ASN A 194 26.95 -15.34 1.10
CA ASN A 194 25.69 -16.04 0.90
C ASN A 194 24.80 -15.83 2.14
N GLY A 195 23.52 -15.91 1.94
CA GLY A 195 22.53 -15.79 3.00
C GLY A 195 21.21 -16.41 2.58
N ASN A 196 20.33 -16.55 3.55
CA ASN A 196 19.00 -17.07 3.34
C ASN A 196 17.99 -16.30 4.17
N ASP A 197 16.82 -16.14 3.60
CA ASP A 197 15.61 -15.68 4.24
C ASP A 197 14.47 -16.57 3.79
N ALA A 198 13.62 -16.99 4.74
CA ALA A 198 12.59 -18.00 4.48
C ALA A 198 11.33 -17.45 3.78
N ALA A 199 11.14 -16.13 3.79
CA ALA A 199 9.93 -15.48 3.32
C ALA A 199 10.20 -14.46 2.22
N SER A 200 10.57 -13.23 2.54
CA SER A 200 10.72 -12.14 1.55
C SER A 200 12.01 -12.22 0.73
N GLY A 201 12.94 -13.06 1.17
CA GLY A 201 14.24 -13.25 0.54
C GLY A 201 15.24 -12.17 0.88
N VAL A 202 16.54 -12.49 0.69
CA VAL A 202 17.60 -11.52 0.93
C VAL A 202 17.67 -10.52 -0.23
N LYS A 203 17.56 -9.25 0.09
CA LYS A 203 17.63 -8.15 -0.87
C LYS A 203 19.07 -7.71 -1.15
N ARG A 204 19.91 -7.64 -0.09
CA ARG A 204 21.31 -7.18 -0.14
C ARG A 204 22.02 -7.47 1.18
N TYR A 205 23.34 -7.27 1.16
CA TYR A 205 24.17 -7.40 2.37
C TYR A 205 24.89 -6.09 2.66
N ARG A 206 25.07 -5.79 3.97
CA ARG A 206 26.07 -4.84 4.45
C ARG A 206 27.34 -5.61 4.73
N ILE A 207 28.47 -5.18 4.16
CA ILE A 207 29.79 -5.74 4.47
C ILE A 207 30.51 -4.85 5.48
N TYR A 208 31.19 -5.49 6.39
CA TYR A 208 32.09 -4.88 7.35
C TYR A 208 33.45 -5.56 7.27
N ALA A 209 34.51 -4.77 7.41
CA ALA A 209 35.90 -5.22 7.40
C ALA A 209 36.63 -4.76 8.64
N SER A 210 37.50 -5.61 9.17
CA SER A 210 38.51 -5.30 10.21
C SER A 210 39.89 -5.47 9.58
N GLU A 211 40.79 -4.52 9.81
CA GLU A 211 42.17 -4.54 9.38
C GLU A 211 43.07 -4.76 10.62
N ASN A 212 43.91 -5.80 10.59
CA ASN A 212 44.86 -6.14 11.68
C ASN A 212 44.19 -6.24 13.04
N GLY A 213 42.94 -6.75 13.13
CA GLY A 213 42.20 -6.89 14.38
C GLY A 213 41.60 -5.58 14.92
N ALA A 214 41.66 -4.49 14.16
CA ALA A 214 40.98 -3.23 14.50
C ALA A 214 39.45 -3.39 14.52
N PRO A 215 38.69 -2.46 15.10
CA PRO A 215 37.25 -2.50 15.05
C PRO A 215 36.73 -2.57 13.61
N PHE A 216 35.65 -3.34 13.41
CA PHE A 216 35.01 -3.45 12.12
C PHE A 216 34.42 -2.13 11.63
N ILE A 217 34.72 -1.78 10.39
CA ILE A 217 34.15 -0.62 9.71
C ILE A 217 33.23 -1.05 8.58
N TYR A 218 32.19 -0.26 8.32
CA TYR A 218 31.28 -0.46 7.21
C TYR A 218 31.98 -0.20 5.87
N VAL A 219 31.87 -1.17 4.96
CA VAL A 219 32.51 -1.10 3.61
C VAL A 219 31.48 -0.69 2.56
N GLY A 220 30.27 -1.23 2.59
CA GLY A 220 29.26 -0.93 1.60
C GLY A 220 28.11 -1.93 1.56
N PHE A 221 27.17 -1.69 0.59
CA PHE A 221 26.11 -2.62 0.25
C PHE A 221 26.48 -3.42 -1.00
N VAL A 222 26.16 -4.71 -0.99
CA VAL A 222 26.39 -5.62 -2.13
C VAL A 222 25.23 -6.60 -2.27
N LYS A 223 25.14 -7.25 -3.44
CA LYS A 223 24.16 -8.33 -3.68
C LYS A 223 24.68 -9.69 -3.25
N ASP A 224 25.94 -10.01 -3.56
CA ASP A 224 26.55 -11.33 -3.35
C ASP A 224 28.07 -11.25 -3.13
N SER A 225 28.73 -10.23 -3.66
CA SER A 225 30.18 -10.12 -3.61
C SER A 225 30.65 -8.66 -3.65
N ALA A 226 31.84 -8.42 -3.11
CA ALA A 226 32.56 -7.16 -3.17
C ALA A 226 34.01 -7.35 -3.57
N VAL A 227 34.58 -6.32 -4.20
CA VAL A 227 36.03 -6.13 -4.28
C VAL A 227 36.41 -5.07 -3.27
N VAL A 228 37.19 -5.46 -2.27
CA VAL A 228 37.62 -4.59 -1.17
C VAL A 228 39.10 -4.25 -1.36
N LYS A 229 39.44 -2.96 -1.25
CA LYS A 229 40.82 -2.52 -1.26
C LYS A 229 41.47 -2.79 0.07
N GLY A 230 42.75 -3.16 0.04
CA GLY A 230 43.56 -3.42 1.23
C GLY A 230 45.00 -2.99 1.03
N ILE A 231 45.79 -3.09 2.09
CA ILE A 231 47.22 -2.78 2.12
C ILE A 231 47.99 -4.10 2.13
N THR A 232 49.00 -4.21 1.29
CA THR A 232 49.87 -5.39 1.24
C THR A 232 50.54 -5.63 2.56
N GLY A 233 50.49 -6.86 3.06
CA GLY A 233 51.07 -7.27 4.36
C GLY A 233 50.09 -7.22 5.54
N ASN A 234 48.93 -6.56 5.38
CA ASN A 234 47.92 -6.54 6.42
C ASN A 234 46.98 -7.77 6.34
N THR A 235 46.37 -8.09 7.48
CA THR A 235 45.34 -9.13 7.61
C THR A 235 43.96 -8.49 7.64
N TYR A 236 42.96 -9.18 7.06
CA TYR A 236 41.59 -8.66 6.99
C TYR A 236 40.60 -9.72 7.43
N ASP A 237 39.68 -9.35 8.30
CA ASP A 237 38.51 -10.12 8.67
C ASP A 237 37.24 -9.46 8.11
N PHE A 238 36.27 -10.26 7.72
CA PHE A 238 35.03 -9.79 7.15
C PHE A 238 33.82 -10.45 7.80
N TYR A 239 32.79 -9.67 8.03
CA TYR A 239 31.45 -10.21 8.22
C TYR A 239 30.42 -9.46 7.39
N ALA A 240 29.27 -10.06 7.21
CA ALA A 240 28.17 -9.47 6.49
C ALA A 240 26.88 -9.55 7.31
N VAL A 241 26.00 -8.58 7.11
CA VAL A 241 24.64 -8.56 7.67
C VAL A 241 23.67 -8.54 6.49
N ALA A 242 22.83 -9.56 6.39
CA ALA A 242 21.79 -9.61 5.38
C ALA A 242 20.66 -8.61 5.71
N ILE A 243 20.05 -8.10 4.67
CA ILE A 243 18.83 -7.28 4.73
C ILE A 243 17.86 -7.94 3.76
N ASP A 244 16.68 -8.27 4.26
CA ASP A 244 15.58 -8.83 3.48
C ASP A 244 14.86 -7.77 2.62
N ALA A 245 13.76 -8.18 1.96
CA ALA A 245 13.00 -7.27 1.11
C ALA A 245 12.10 -6.32 1.92
N VAL A 246 11.82 -6.62 3.19
CA VAL A 246 10.97 -5.80 4.07
C VAL A 246 11.77 -4.88 5.01
N GLY A 247 13.09 -5.04 5.17
CA GLY A 247 14.04 -4.14 5.85
C GLY A 247 14.35 -4.50 7.28
#